data_e53885f0ba77dd050318bb60434d5b13
#
_entry.id   e53885f0ba77dd050318bb60434d5b13
#
_cell.length_a   1.000
_cell.length_b   1.000
_cell.length_c   1.000
_cell.angle_alpha   90.00
_cell.angle_beta   90.00
_cell.angle_gamma   90.00
#
_symmetry.space_group_name_H-M   'P 1'
#
loop_
_entity.id
_entity.type
_entity.pdbx_description
1 polymer ?
#
loop_
_entity_poly.entity_id
_entity_poly.type
_entity_poly.pdbx_seq_one_letter_code
_entity_poly.pdbx_strand_id
1 'polypeptide(L)'
;DALKKGAEIRARCMASRIELGKHGRVGGVHYFDHEGNAHFQEGKAVIVSGYAIETPRLLLNSACPGFENGLANSSDTVGRYLMAQAGNVVIGRFEEPVRMYKAPPAHALTEEFYETDPRNDFARGFAIQTVGPLPIAFGKQMLAAKKAWGWGLRREMMDYNHWASFGLLGEILPWPDNRVTLADEKDRFGLPVAHVSFNLHENDKKLIKFAKEKTMEVMAAAGATEVVQEARYAHLVGAARMGSDPSSSVVDKFGRTHDITNLFICDGSVMPTQGSANPGLTIQALAARTADYLISQGTRIFNSNERDMTTPRIRRELAPPETWGKGVPRLR
;
A
#
# COMPACT_ATOMS: atom_id res chain seq x y z
N ASP A 1 -18.18 -17.86 -5.46
CA ASP A 1 -18.31 -18.91 -4.42
C ASP A 1 -18.77 -18.36 -3.08
N ALA A 2 -18.29 -17.20 -2.61
CA ALA A 2 -18.71 -16.59 -1.35
C ALA A 2 -20.24 -16.33 -1.29
N LEU A 3 -20.82 -15.76 -2.34
CA LEU A 3 -22.27 -15.51 -2.45
C LEU A 3 -23.08 -16.81 -2.34
N LYS A 4 -22.61 -17.91 -2.93
CA LYS A 4 -23.27 -19.24 -2.81
C LYS A 4 -23.24 -19.77 -1.38
N LYS A 5 -22.37 -19.24 -0.53
CA LYS A 5 -22.24 -19.61 0.90
C LYS A 5 -22.88 -18.58 1.82
N GLY A 6 -23.71 -17.68 1.31
CA GLY A 6 -24.47 -16.73 2.08
C GLY A 6 -23.79 -15.38 2.33
N ALA A 7 -22.66 -15.09 1.67
CA ALA A 7 -22.08 -13.75 1.72
C ALA A 7 -22.99 -12.75 0.97
N GLU A 8 -23.15 -11.55 1.51
CA GLU A 8 -23.88 -10.44 0.89
C GLU A 8 -22.89 -9.38 0.39
N ILE A 9 -23.14 -8.82 -0.78
CA ILE A 9 -22.41 -7.69 -1.34
C ILE A 9 -23.34 -6.52 -1.48
N ARG A 10 -23.06 -5.43 -0.76
CA ARG A 10 -23.75 -4.14 -0.88
C ARG A 10 -22.92 -3.20 -1.72
N ALA A 11 -23.19 -3.18 -3.01
CA ALA A 11 -22.49 -2.29 -3.94
C ALA A 11 -22.94 -0.82 -3.73
N ARG A 12 -22.03 0.12 -4.13
CA ARG A 12 -22.27 1.57 -4.05
C ARG A 12 -22.55 2.09 -2.64
N CYS A 13 -22.05 1.38 -1.62
CA CYS A 13 -22.12 1.80 -0.23
C CYS A 13 -20.75 2.31 0.23
N MET A 14 -20.72 3.39 1.02
CA MET A 14 -19.54 4.00 1.59
C MET A 14 -19.53 3.82 3.09
N ALA A 15 -18.63 2.99 3.63
CA ALA A 15 -18.43 2.90 5.08
C ALA A 15 -17.93 4.25 5.61
N SER A 16 -18.61 4.77 6.61
CA SER A 16 -18.35 6.12 7.15
C SER A 16 -17.71 6.10 8.53
N ARG A 17 -18.06 5.13 9.35
CA ARG A 17 -17.57 5.00 10.72
C ARG A 17 -17.77 3.59 11.26
N ILE A 18 -16.81 3.11 12.02
CA ILE A 18 -16.95 1.88 12.83
C ILE A 18 -17.43 2.32 14.22
N GLU A 19 -18.49 1.71 14.72
CA GLU A 19 -19.03 2.02 16.03
C GLU A 19 -18.43 1.13 17.11
N LEU A 20 -17.91 1.76 18.17
CA LEU A 20 -17.51 1.06 19.39
C LEU A 20 -18.77 0.78 20.23
N GLY A 21 -19.07 -0.49 20.40
CA GLY A 21 -20.20 -0.96 21.17
C GLY A 21 -19.87 -1.19 22.65
N LYS A 22 -20.64 -2.03 23.30
CA LYS A 22 -20.45 -2.39 24.71
C LYS A 22 -19.12 -3.13 24.92
N HIS A 23 -18.57 -3.01 26.13
CA HIS A 23 -17.36 -3.71 26.57
C HIS A 23 -16.10 -3.41 25.77
N GLY A 24 -16.01 -2.25 25.08
CA GLY A 24 -14.85 -1.86 24.27
C GLY A 24 -14.69 -2.68 22.98
N ARG A 25 -15.75 -3.31 22.50
CA ARG A 25 -15.79 -4.11 21.26
C ARG A 25 -16.49 -3.33 20.15
N VAL A 26 -16.15 -3.58 18.90
CA VAL A 26 -16.94 -3.00 17.80
C VAL A 26 -18.34 -3.60 17.77
N GLY A 27 -19.36 -2.75 17.56
CA GLY A 27 -20.77 -3.12 17.46
C GLY A 27 -21.27 -3.21 16.02
N GLY A 28 -20.63 -2.51 15.09
CA GLY A 28 -21.05 -2.47 13.69
C GLY A 28 -20.42 -1.34 12.90
N VAL A 29 -20.96 -1.10 11.71
CA VAL A 29 -20.45 -0.12 10.75
C VAL A 29 -21.60 0.77 10.27
N HIS A 30 -21.40 2.09 10.37
CA HIS A 30 -22.22 3.07 9.69
C HIS A 30 -21.78 3.20 8.24
N TYR A 31 -22.72 3.32 7.32
CA TYR A 31 -22.43 3.50 5.92
C TYR A 31 -23.52 4.34 5.23
N PHE A 32 -23.16 4.95 4.12
CA PHE A 32 -24.10 5.62 3.21
C PHE A 32 -24.35 4.74 1.99
N ASP A 33 -25.58 4.70 1.52
CA ASP A 33 -25.92 4.12 0.21
C ASP A 33 -25.59 5.11 -0.93
N HIS A 34 -25.92 4.72 -2.17
CA HIS A 34 -25.65 5.55 -3.35
C HIS A 34 -26.51 6.83 -3.42
N GLU A 35 -27.62 6.85 -2.69
CA GLU A 35 -28.53 8.01 -2.57
C GLU A 35 -28.08 8.96 -1.46
N GLY A 36 -27.16 8.52 -0.60
CA GLY A 36 -26.67 9.29 0.55
C GLY A 36 -27.44 9.05 1.84
N ASN A 37 -28.33 8.05 1.88
CA ASN A 37 -29.04 7.69 3.10
C ASN A 37 -28.07 6.98 4.06
N ALA A 38 -28.14 7.34 5.34
CA ALA A 38 -27.33 6.74 6.39
C ALA A 38 -27.96 5.42 6.89
N HIS A 39 -27.13 4.41 7.03
CA HIS A 39 -27.50 3.09 7.53
C HIS A 39 -26.51 2.62 8.60
N PHE A 40 -26.92 1.65 9.39
CA PHE A 40 -26.07 0.95 10.35
C PHE A 40 -26.19 -0.57 10.13
N GLN A 41 -25.04 -1.24 10.05
CA GLN A 41 -24.96 -2.69 10.02
C GLN A 41 -24.33 -3.18 11.31
N GLU A 42 -25.13 -3.84 12.15
CA GLU A 42 -24.61 -4.54 13.31
C GLU A 42 -23.72 -5.72 12.90
N GLY A 43 -22.65 -5.98 13.66
CA GLY A 43 -21.73 -7.07 13.42
C GLY A 43 -21.03 -7.55 14.68
N LYS A 44 -20.86 -8.87 14.82
CA LYS A 44 -20.11 -9.48 15.93
C LYS A 44 -18.61 -9.26 15.83
N ALA A 45 -18.13 -8.99 14.63
CA ALA A 45 -16.77 -8.57 14.31
C ALA A 45 -16.77 -7.69 13.06
N VAL A 46 -15.80 -6.82 12.93
CA VAL A 46 -15.57 -5.98 11.74
C VAL A 46 -14.21 -6.30 11.15
N ILE A 47 -14.16 -6.51 9.83
CA ILE A 47 -12.95 -6.73 9.07
C ILE A 47 -12.83 -5.59 8.07
N VAL A 48 -11.78 -4.77 8.22
CA VAL A 48 -11.51 -3.62 7.36
C VAL A 48 -10.58 -4.05 6.23
N SER A 49 -10.93 -3.72 4.98
CA SER A 49 -10.15 -4.04 3.78
C SER A 49 -10.23 -2.88 2.80
N GLY A 50 -9.90 -1.66 3.26
CA GLY A 50 -9.97 -0.41 2.50
C GLY A 50 -8.63 0.03 1.89
N TYR A 51 -7.60 -0.80 1.89
CA TYR A 51 -6.21 -0.54 1.50
C TYR A 51 -5.51 0.60 2.27
N ALA A 52 -4.26 0.91 1.88
CA ALA A 52 -3.33 1.77 2.63
C ALA A 52 -3.77 3.24 2.83
N ILE A 53 -4.83 3.70 2.16
CA ILE A 53 -5.36 5.06 2.32
C ILE A 53 -6.72 5.05 3.02
N GLU A 54 -7.68 4.27 2.52
CA GLU A 54 -9.05 4.31 3.06
C GLU A 54 -9.18 3.55 4.38
N THR A 55 -8.36 2.51 4.64
CA THR A 55 -8.34 1.83 5.94
C THR A 55 -7.95 2.78 7.07
N PRO A 56 -6.80 3.50 7.04
CA PRO A 56 -6.50 4.48 8.08
C PRO A 56 -7.49 5.65 8.08
N ARG A 57 -7.98 6.11 6.93
CA ARG A 57 -9.02 7.15 6.88
C ARG A 57 -10.27 6.73 7.66
N LEU A 58 -10.77 5.50 7.45
CA LEU A 58 -11.95 4.98 8.16
C LEU A 58 -11.69 4.90 9.67
N LEU A 59 -10.52 4.39 10.09
CA LEU A 59 -10.16 4.31 11.50
C LEU A 59 -10.08 5.70 12.15
N LEU A 60 -9.47 6.67 11.47
CA LEU A 60 -9.37 8.06 11.95
C LEU A 60 -10.74 8.73 12.03
N ASN A 61 -11.63 8.54 11.03
CA ASN A 61 -13.01 9.03 11.05
C ASN A 61 -13.88 8.32 12.12
N SER A 62 -13.41 7.22 12.70
CA SER A 62 -14.09 6.45 13.73
C SER A 62 -13.67 6.85 15.15
N ALA A 63 -13.06 8.03 15.33
CA ALA A 63 -12.69 8.55 16.63
C ALA A 63 -13.92 8.57 17.58
N CYS A 64 -13.69 8.19 18.84
CA CYS A 64 -14.74 8.10 19.88
C CYS A 64 -14.11 8.21 21.27
N PRO A 65 -14.89 8.33 22.35
CA PRO A 65 -14.37 8.34 23.71
C PRO A 65 -13.45 7.14 23.99
N GLY A 66 -12.23 7.41 24.44
CA GLY A 66 -11.16 6.42 24.64
C GLY A 66 -10.29 6.15 23.40
N PHE A 67 -10.67 6.69 22.22
CA PHE A 67 -9.91 6.65 20.97
C PHE A 67 -10.04 7.99 20.23
N GLU A 68 -9.69 9.08 20.88
CA GLU A 68 -9.88 10.46 20.40
C GLU A 68 -9.07 10.75 19.13
N ASN A 69 -7.95 10.04 18.92
CA ASN A 69 -7.08 10.18 17.76
C ASN A 69 -7.33 9.13 16.66
N GLY A 70 -8.51 8.49 16.67
CA GLY A 70 -8.90 7.44 15.74
C GLY A 70 -9.02 6.07 16.40
N LEU A 71 -9.96 5.26 15.93
CA LEU A 71 -10.24 3.93 16.46
C LEU A 71 -9.02 3.01 16.30
N ALA A 72 -8.74 2.19 17.33
CA ALA A 72 -7.58 1.30 17.39
C ALA A 72 -6.22 2.01 17.23
N ASN A 73 -6.10 3.27 17.68
CA ASN A 73 -4.92 4.11 17.51
C ASN A 73 -4.26 4.51 18.84
N SER A 74 -4.27 3.65 19.85
CA SER A 74 -3.60 3.93 21.13
C SER A 74 -2.08 4.10 20.99
N SER A 75 -1.48 3.48 19.96
CA SER A 75 -0.06 3.59 19.64
C SER A 75 0.32 4.83 18.80
N ASP A 76 -0.66 5.63 18.33
CA ASP A 76 -0.46 6.72 17.35
C ASP A 76 0.23 6.25 16.05
N THR A 77 -0.02 4.97 15.65
CA THR A 77 0.57 4.39 14.43
C THR A 77 -0.41 4.26 13.27
N VAL A 78 -1.72 4.42 13.50
CA VAL A 78 -2.70 4.50 12.41
C VAL A 78 -2.39 5.69 11.53
N GLY A 79 -2.29 5.44 10.25
CA GLY A 79 -1.90 6.40 9.21
C GLY A 79 -0.39 6.53 9.00
N ARG A 80 0.48 6.19 9.95
CA ARG A 80 1.93 6.31 9.82
C ARG A 80 2.56 5.16 9.04
N TYR A 81 3.78 5.38 8.54
CA TYR A 81 4.56 4.38 7.80
C TYR A 81 3.93 3.96 6.48
N LEU A 82 3.28 4.90 5.80
CA LEU A 82 2.81 4.69 4.44
C LEU A 82 4.02 4.47 3.53
N MET A 83 3.97 3.43 2.73
CA MET A 83 5.00 3.10 1.74
C MET A 83 4.38 3.02 0.34
N ALA A 84 5.15 3.44 -0.65
CA ALA A 84 4.82 3.27 -2.05
C ALA A 84 6.09 2.85 -2.79
N GLN A 85 6.08 1.71 -3.47
CA GLN A 85 7.25 1.35 -4.29
C GLN A 85 7.57 2.50 -5.22
N ALA A 86 8.76 3.03 -5.06
CA ALA A 86 9.23 4.16 -5.82
C ALA A 86 10.24 3.71 -6.89
N GLY A 87 10.23 4.41 -8.00
CA GLY A 87 11.15 4.12 -9.09
C GLY A 87 10.79 4.89 -10.33
N ASN A 88 11.24 4.37 -11.47
CA ASN A 88 10.98 4.95 -12.77
C ASN A 88 10.40 3.89 -13.71
N VAL A 89 9.62 4.33 -14.68
CA VAL A 89 9.45 3.59 -15.93
C VAL A 89 10.54 4.10 -16.86
N VAL A 90 11.39 3.19 -17.31
CA VAL A 90 12.43 3.45 -18.32
C VAL A 90 11.97 2.86 -19.64
N ILE A 91 11.88 3.68 -20.66
CA ILE A 91 11.27 3.33 -21.95
C ILE A 91 12.34 3.51 -23.02
N GLY A 92 12.69 2.43 -23.72
CA GLY A 92 13.69 2.40 -24.77
C GLY A 92 13.10 2.22 -26.15
N ARG A 93 13.63 2.95 -27.14
CA ARG A 93 13.33 2.78 -28.54
C ARG A 93 14.35 1.84 -29.20
N PHE A 94 13.87 0.93 -30.03
CA PHE A 94 14.66 -0.06 -30.77
C PHE A 94 14.49 0.11 -32.27
N GLU A 95 15.48 -0.31 -33.05
CA GLU A 95 15.39 -0.30 -34.52
C GLU A 95 14.35 -1.33 -35.01
N GLU A 96 14.34 -2.52 -34.38
CA GLU A 96 13.38 -3.55 -34.70
C GLU A 96 12.06 -3.39 -33.91
N PRO A 97 10.90 -3.76 -34.49
CA PRO A 97 9.62 -3.67 -33.81
C PRO A 97 9.50 -4.66 -32.65
N VAL A 98 9.48 -4.19 -31.42
CA VAL A 98 9.36 -5.00 -30.21
C VAL A 98 7.90 -5.43 -29.95
N ARG A 99 6.93 -4.60 -30.26
CA ARG A 99 5.48 -4.88 -30.12
C ARG A 99 5.11 -5.33 -28.69
N MET A 100 5.56 -4.61 -27.68
CA MET A 100 5.40 -4.96 -26.25
C MET A 100 3.92 -5.21 -25.82
N TYR A 101 2.95 -4.72 -26.57
CA TYR A 101 1.52 -4.93 -26.31
C TYR A 101 1.04 -6.35 -26.61
N LYS A 102 1.83 -7.17 -27.32
CA LYS A 102 1.45 -8.54 -27.67
C LYS A 102 1.68 -9.55 -26.56
N ALA A 103 2.44 -9.19 -25.52
CA ALA A 103 2.68 -10.02 -24.36
C ALA A 103 1.89 -9.51 -23.14
N PRO A 104 1.62 -10.33 -22.14
CA PRO A 104 1.10 -9.85 -20.86
C PRO A 104 2.06 -8.81 -20.27
N PRO A 105 1.54 -7.72 -19.65
CA PRO A 105 2.38 -6.83 -18.86
C PRO A 105 3.15 -7.61 -17.78
N ALA A 106 4.39 -7.20 -17.48
CA ALA A 106 5.20 -7.83 -16.45
C ALA A 106 5.47 -9.34 -16.66
N HIS A 107 5.68 -9.77 -17.89
CA HIS A 107 5.98 -11.16 -18.24
C HIS A 107 7.43 -11.59 -17.91
N ALA A 108 8.32 -10.65 -17.62
CA ALA A 108 9.69 -10.91 -17.19
C ALA A 108 10.06 -10.00 -16.01
N LEU A 109 10.80 -10.57 -15.07
CA LEU A 109 11.25 -9.90 -13.85
C LEU A 109 12.67 -10.36 -13.56
N THR A 110 13.53 -9.43 -13.14
CA THR A 110 14.81 -9.77 -12.51
C THR A 110 14.84 -9.26 -11.08
N GLU A 111 15.29 -10.12 -10.18
CA GLU A 111 15.46 -9.87 -8.74
C GLU A 111 16.95 -9.83 -8.36
N GLU A 112 17.86 -9.65 -9.32
CA GLU A 112 19.32 -9.56 -9.11
C GLU A 112 19.69 -8.53 -8.03
N PHE A 113 18.91 -7.44 -7.94
CA PHE A 113 19.15 -6.34 -7.02
C PHE A 113 18.16 -6.32 -5.84
N TYR A 114 17.50 -7.44 -5.56
CA TYR A 114 16.43 -7.50 -4.55
C TYR A 114 16.96 -7.36 -3.13
N GLU A 115 18.07 -8.01 -2.83
CA GLU A 115 18.66 -8.01 -1.50
C GLU A 115 19.45 -6.74 -1.21
N THR A 116 19.56 -6.39 0.08
CA THR A 116 20.44 -5.30 0.51
C THR A 116 21.91 -5.69 0.26
N ASP A 117 22.58 -4.96 -0.62
CA ASP A 117 24.01 -5.12 -0.84
C ASP A 117 24.79 -4.19 0.11
N PRO A 118 25.62 -4.74 1.02
CA PRO A 118 26.38 -3.93 1.98
C PRO A 118 27.44 -3.03 1.35
N ARG A 119 27.74 -3.19 0.06
CA ARG A 119 28.63 -2.32 -0.69
C ARG A 119 27.96 -1.00 -1.10
N ASN A 120 26.64 -0.96 -1.11
CA ASN A 120 25.88 0.24 -1.39
C ASN A 120 25.74 1.11 -0.14
N ASP A 121 25.60 2.41 -0.34
CA ASP A 121 25.37 3.40 0.73
C ASP A 121 23.88 3.62 1.03
N PHE A 122 23.04 2.64 0.67
CA PHE A 122 21.62 2.60 0.95
C PHE A 122 21.17 1.18 1.37
N ALA A 123 20.09 1.11 2.13
CA ALA A 123 19.43 -0.13 2.53
C ALA A 123 18.31 -0.51 1.56
N ARG A 124 17.95 -1.80 1.53
CA ARG A 124 16.94 -2.41 0.66
C ARG A 124 17.42 -2.53 -0.78
N GLY A 125 16.54 -3.05 -1.62
CA GLY A 125 16.85 -3.31 -3.01
C GLY A 125 15.68 -2.96 -3.94
N PHE A 126 15.77 -3.46 -5.15
CA PHE A 126 14.75 -3.25 -6.17
C PHE A 126 14.68 -4.44 -7.13
N ALA A 127 13.54 -4.56 -7.80
CA ALA A 127 13.39 -5.45 -8.95
C ALA A 127 13.14 -4.62 -10.22
N ILE A 128 13.47 -5.21 -11.35
CA ILE A 128 13.20 -4.65 -12.67
C ILE A 128 12.24 -5.60 -13.37
N GLN A 129 11.07 -5.10 -13.76
CA GLN A 129 10.09 -5.91 -14.50
C GLN A 129 9.75 -5.26 -15.84
N THR A 130 9.41 -6.08 -16.83
CA THR A 130 8.85 -5.57 -18.08
C THR A 130 7.50 -4.91 -17.79
N VAL A 131 7.26 -3.76 -18.41
CA VAL A 131 5.99 -3.04 -18.35
C VAL A 131 5.61 -2.67 -19.78
N GLY A 132 4.49 -3.19 -20.25
CA GLY A 132 3.97 -2.86 -21.58
C GLY A 132 2.88 -1.79 -21.50
N PRO A 133 3.23 -0.48 -21.51
CA PRO A 133 2.18 0.52 -21.47
C PRO A 133 1.30 0.42 -22.70
N LEU A 134 -0.02 0.38 -22.47
CA LEU A 134 -0.99 0.47 -23.55
C LEU A 134 -0.90 1.83 -24.24
N PRO A 135 -1.39 2.00 -25.48
CA PRO A 135 -1.18 3.20 -26.28
C PRO A 135 -1.50 4.51 -25.58
N ILE A 136 -2.58 4.57 -24.79
CA ILE A 136 -2.96 5.79 -24.06
C ILE A 136 -1.91 6.13 -22.99
N ALA A 137 -1.44 5.13 -22.22
CA ALA A 137 -0.41 5.33 -21.22
C ALA A 137 0.93 5.72 -21.85
N PHE A 138 1.30 5.09 -22.97
CA PHE A 138 2.48 5.46 -23.74
C PHE A 138 2.42 6.90 -24.24
N GLY A 139 1.28 7.33 -24.81
CA GLY A 139 1.09 8.71 -25.24
C GLY A 139 1.24 9.71 -24.12
N LYS A 140 0.69 9.41 -22.92
CA LYS A 140 0.89 10.22 -21.72
C LYS A 140 2.36 10.30 -21.32
N GLN A 141 3.10 9.20 -21.38
CA GLN A 141 4.54 9.15 -21.07
C GLN A 141 5.37 9.98 -22.06
N MET A 142 5.07 9.92 -23.37
CA MET A 142 5.73 10.74 -24.38
C MET A 142 5.42 12.22 -24.18
N LEU A 143 4.19 12.56 -23.82
CA LEU A 143 3.82 13.93 -23.46
C LEU A 143 4.63 14.42 -22.27
N ALA A 144 4.77 13.63 -21.21
CA ALA A 144 5.49 14.00 -19.99
C ALA A 144 6.99 14.10 -20.22
N ALA A 145 7.60 13.08 -20.84
CA ALA A 145 9.06 12.96 -20.98
C ALA A 145 9.63 13.85 -22.11
N LYS A 146 8.97 13.90 -23.27
CA LYS A 146 9.43 14.62 -24.47
C LYS A 146 8.70 15.94 -24.70
N LYS A 147 7.70 16.30 -23.89
CA LYS A 147 6.78 17.42 -24.16
C LYS A 147 6.10 17.31 -25.54
N ALA A 148 5.94 16.08 -26.03
CA ALA A 148 5.37 15.81 -27.34
C ALA A 148 3.89 16.17 -27.38
N TRP A 149 3.49 17.01 -28.35
CA TRP A 149 2.12 17.47 -28.54
C TRP A 149 1.77 17.52 -30.04
N GLY A 150 0.49 17.43 -30.37
CA GLY A 150 0.00 17.55 -31.75
C GLY A 150 0.69 16.55 -32.70
N TRP A 151 1.27 17.04 -33.79
CA TRP A 151 2.01 16.21 -34.76
C TRP A 151 3.23 15.52 -34.16
N GLY A 152 3.90 16.12 -33.17
CA GLY A 152 5.01 15.50 -32.44
C GLY A 152 4.55 14.24 -31.70
N LEU A 153 3.46 14.33 -30.94
CA LEU A 153 2.88 13.18 -30.25
C LEU A 153 2.40 12.11 -31.24
N ARG A 154 1.77 12.52 -32.36
CA ARG A 154 1.34 11.58 -33.39
C ARG A 154 2.51 10.77 -33.94
N ARG A 155 3.67 11.38 -34.19
CA ARG A 155 4.88 10.66 -34.67
C ARG A 155 5.34 9.64 -33.65
N GLU A 156 5.42 9.99 -32.35
CA GLU A 156 5.77 9.05 -31.30
C GLU A 156 4.78 7.88 -31.24
N MET A 157 3.49 8.15 -31.37
CA MET A 157 2.45 7.11 -31.37
C MET A 157 2.54 6.18 -32.59
N MET A 158 2.94 6.68 -33.76
CA MET A 158 3.16 5.85 -34.95
C MET A 158 4.33 4.91 -34.78
N ASP A 159 5.33 5.30 -34.00
CA ASP A 159 6.53 4.53 -33.69
C ASP A 159 6.37 3.59 -32.47
N TYR A 160 5.18 3.54 -31.87
CA TYR A 160 4.86 2.76 -30.66
C TYR A 160 5.33 1.31 -30.67
N ASN A 161 5.32 0.65 -31.85
CA ASN A 161 5.76 -0.74 -32.00
C ASN A 161 7.25 -0.95 -31.73
N HIS A 162 8.06 0.10 -31.81
CA HIS A 162 9.51 0.07 -31.62
C HIS A 162 9.94 0.36 -30.17
N TRP A 163 9.00 0.60 -29.29
CA TRP A 163 9.28 0.93 -27.90
C TRP A 163 9.03 -0.25 -26.97
N ALA A 164 9.93 -0.42 -25.99
CA ALA A 164 9.74 -1.34 -24.86
C ALA A 164 10.06 -0.63 -23.56
N SER A 165 9.55 -1.14 -22.44
CA SER A 165 9.79 -0.49 -21.15
C SER A 165 9.99 -1.46 -20.00
N PHE A 166 10.76 -0.97 -19.03
CA PHE A 166 10.95 -1.56 -17.72
C PHE A 166 10.35 -0.66 -16.64
N GLY A 167 9.72 -1.27 -15.65
CA GLY A 167 9.30 -0.63 -14.41
C GLY A 167 10.26 -1.01 -13.28
N LEU A 168 10.68 -0.02 -12.53
CA LEU A 168 11.43 -0.23 -11.30
C LEU A 168 10.48 -0.40 -10.13
N LEU A 169 10.78 -1.37 -9.28
CA LEU A 169 10.08 -1.67 -8.04
C LEU A 169 11.07 -1.52 -6.87
N GLY A 170 11.34 -0.28 -6.47
CA GLY A 170 12.25 0.02 -5.36
C GLY A 170 11.52 -0.07 -4.02
N GLU A 171 12.07 -0.84 -3.08
CA GLU A 171 11.57 -0.89 -1.71
C GLU A 171 12.01 0.35 -0.95
N ILE A 172 11.06 1.19 -0.56
CA ILE A 172 11.33 2.32 0.33
C ILE A 172 11.19 1.91 1.79
N LEU A 173 11.87 2.64 2.68
CA LEU A 173 11.79 2.40 4.11
C LEU A 173 10.47 2.95 4.69
N PRO A 174 9.94 2.34 5.77
CA PRO A 174 8.72 2.79 6.44
C PRO A 174 9.02 4.02 7.32
N TRP A 175 8.96 5.20 6.73
CA TRP A 175 9.20 6.48 7.40
C TRP A 175 7.95 6.92 8.18
N PRO A 176 8.07 7.39 9.44
CA PRO A 176 6.91 7.72 10.28
C PRO A 176 6.16 8.98 9.82
N ASP A 177 6.82 9.87 9.09
CA ASP A 177 6.27 11.10 8.52
C ASP A 177 5.57 10.87 7.16
N ASN A 178 5.85 9.75 6.49
CA ASN A 178 5.03 9.28 5.38
C ASN A 178 3.72 8.72 5.96
N ARG A 179 2.63 9.49 5.81
CA ARG A 179 1.42 9.20 6.57
C ARG A 179 0.13 9.64 5.88
N VAL A 180 -0.95 9.01 6.30
CA VAL A 180 -2.33 9.42 6.04
C VAL A 180 -2.88 10.12 7.28
N THR A 181 -3.47 11.30 7.10
CA THR A 181 -4.24 12.02 8.11
C THR A 181 -5.59 12.41 7.54
N LEU A 182 -6.43 13.08 8.32
CA LEU A 182 -7.67 13.67 7.81
C LEU A 182 -7.39 15.12 7.39
N ALA A 183 -7.96 15.54 6.27
CA ALA A 183 -8.00 16.92 5.82
C ALA A 183 -9.24 17.64 6.37
N ASP A 184 -9.23 18.98 6.33
CA ASP A 184 -10.42 19.79 6.62
C ASP A 184 -11.48 19.69 5.51
N GLU A 185 -11.04 19.38 4.28
CA GLU A 185 -11.90 19.14 3.15
C GLU A 185 -12.77 17.89 3.37
N LYS A 186 -14.03 17.96 2.91
CA LYS A 186 -15.00 16.88 3.05
C LYS A 186 -15.42 16.34 1.68
N ASP A 187 -15.67 15.05 1.64
CA ASP A 187 -16.26 14.41 0.48
C ASP A 187 -17.78 14.70 0.36
N ARG A 188 -18.42 14.13 -0.66
CA ARG A 188 -19.85 14.30 -0.93
C ARG A 188 -20.77 13.81 0.20
N PHE A 189 -20.26 13.01 1.13
CA PHE A 189 -20.99 12.51 2.30
C PHE A 189 -20.71 13.33 3.57
N GLY A 190 -19.92 14.39 3.46
CA GLY A 190 -19.54 15.24 4.59
C GLY A 190 -18.43 14.66 5.46
N LEU A 191 -17.76 13.60 5.02
CA LEU A 191 -16.65 12.97 5.75
C LEU A 191 -15.32 13.63 5.37
N PRO A 192 -14.42 13.90 6.36
CA PRO A 192 -13.06 14.33 6.08
C PRO A 192 -12.36 13.42 5.08
N VAL A 193 -11.73 13.98 4.05
CA VAL A 193 -10.96 13.22 3.08
C VAL A 193 -9.58 12.86 3.62
N ALA A 194 -8.94 11.85 3.03
CA ALA A 194 -7.57 11.51 3.38
C ALA A 194 -6.60 12.58 2.88
N HIS A 195 -5.74 13.09 3.77
CA HIS A 195 -4.56 13.88 3.43
C HIS A 195 -3.33 12.96 3.46
N VAL A 196 -2.60 12.89 2.36
CA VAL A 196 -1.43 12.03 2.22
C VAL A 196 -0.17 12.88 2.21
N SER A 197 0.66 12.72 3.24
CA SER A 197 2.03 13.26 3.28
C SER A 197 2.98 12.15 2.87
N PHE A 198 3.73 12.34 1.80
CA PHE A 198 4.67 11.35 1.28
C PHE A 198 5.93 12.01 0.72
N ASN A 199 7.08 11.64 1.26
CA ASN A 199 8.39 12.14 0.87
C ASN A 199 9.36 10.98 0.66
N LEU A 200 10.26 11.13 -0.30
CA LEU A 200 11.43 10.27 -0.44
C LEU A 200 12.56 10.81 0.44
N HIS A 201 13.06 9.99 1.33
CA HIS A 201 14.20 10.30 2.19
C HIS A 201 15.52 9.95 1.50
N GLU A 202 16.65 10.28 2.10
CA GLU A 202 17.96 10.12 1.45
C GLU A 202 18.25 8.67 1.03
N ASN A 203 17.90 7.69 1.86
CA ASN A 203 18.03 6.29 1.51
C ASN A 203 17.28 5.95 0.22
N ASP A 204 16.03 6.39 0.13
CA ASP A 204 15.15 6.08 -0.98
C ASP A 204 15.63 6.75 -2.28
N LYS A 205 16.09 7.99 -2.19
CA LYS A 205 16.67 8.73 -3.33
C LYS A 205 17.91 8.05 -3.88
N LYS A 206 18.80 7.57 -3.00
CA LYS A 206 20.02 6.85 -3.39
C LYS A 206 19.67 5.52 -4.07
N LEU A 207 18.77 4.74 -3.49
CA LEU A 207 18.27 3.50 -4.08
C LEU A 207 17.68 3.75 -5.47
N ILE A 208 16.78 4.73 -5.61
CA ILE A 208 16.13 5.04 -6.88
C ILE A 208 17.14 5.49 -7.93
N LYS A 209 18.14 6.32 -7.56
CA LYS A 209 19.19 6.75 -8.46
C LYS A 209 19.97 5.56 -8.98
N PHE A 210 20.47 4.69 -8.11
CA PHE A 210 21.20 3.49 -8.48
C PHE A 210 20.36 2.54 -9.35
N ALA A 211 19.12 2.28 -8.97
CA ALA A 211 18.20 1.42 -9.70
C ALA A 211 17.93 1.93 -11.12
N LYS A 212 17.78 3.24 -11.28
CA LYS A 212 17.64 3.91 -12.56
C LYS A 212 18.88 3.73 -13.45
N GLU A 213 20.07 3.94 -12.91
CA GLU A 213 21.32 3.76 -13.62
C GLU A 213 21.45 2.32 -14.13
N LYS A 214 21.20 1.33 -13.27
CA LYS A 214 21.20 -0.09 -13.66
C LYS A 214 20.16 -0.43 -14.72
N THR A 215 18.98 0.13 -14.64
CA THR A 215 17.94 -0.12 -15.66
C THR A 215 18.31 0.51 -17.00
N MET A 216 18.96 1.66 -16.99
CA MET A 216 19.46 2.29 -18.22
C MET A 216 20.60 1.47 -18.85
N GLU A 217 21.52 0.91 -18.04
CA GLU A 217 22.56 -0.01 -18.50
C GLU A 217 21.95 -1.24 -19.21
N VAL A 218 20.92 -1.85 -18.59
CA VAL A 218 20.20 -2.99 -19.19
C VAL A 218 19.54 -2.59 -20.51
N MET A 219 18.89 -1.42 -20.56
CA MET A 219 18.22 -0.93 -21.76
C MET A 219 19.21 -0.67 -22.90
N ALA A 220 20.37 -0.06 -22.58
CA ALA A 220 21.44 0.17 -23.55
C ALA A 220 22.06 -1.14 -24.06
N ALA A 221 22.33 -2.10 -23.15
CA ALA A 221 22.84 -3.42 -23.52
C ALA A 221 21.86 -4.22 -24.41
N ALA A 222 20.56 -3.98 -24.27
CA ALA A 222 19.53 -4.54 -25.13
C ALA A 222 19.47 -3.88 -26.53
N GLY A 223 20.22 -2.81 -26.79
CA GLY A 223 20.29 -2.13 -28.08
C GLY A 223 19.30 -0.97 -28.25
N ALA A 224 18.80 -0.40 -27.17
CA ALA A 224 17.97 0.80 -27.26
C ALA A 224 18.75 1.99 -27.82
N THR A 225 18.20 2.65 -28.84
CA THR A 225 18.81 3.80 -29.54
C THR A 225 18.41 5.14 -28.91
N GLU A 226 17.32 5.15 -28.16
CA GLU A 226 16.81 6.29 -27.40
C GLU A 226 16.20 5.79 -26.10
N VAL A 227 16.39 6.51 -25.00
CA VAL A 227 15.80 6.17 -23.70
C VAL A 227 15.13 7.40 -23.07
N VAL A 228 13.88 7.25 -22.67
CA VAL A 228 13.14 8.23 -21.87
C VAL A 228 12.71 7.61 -20.55
N GLN A 229 12.34 8.45 -19.58
CA GLN A 229 11.97 7.96 -18.25
C GLN A 229 10.92 8.85 -17.60
N GLU A 230 10.10 8.23 -16.78
CA GLU A 230 9.08 8.89 -15.97
C GLU A 230 9.12 8.33 -14.54
N ALA A 231 9.02 9.20 -13.53
CA ALA A 231 8.90 8.76 -12.14
C ALA A 231 7.58 8.00 -11.93
N ARG A 232 7.64 6.92 -11.17
CA ARG A 232 6.48 6.08 -10.86
C ARG A 232 6.45 5.74 -9.39
N TYR A 233 5.23 5.79 -8.83
CA TYR A 233 4.88 5.27 -7.52
C TYR A 233 3.79 4.22 -7.68
N ALA A 234 3.93 3.09 -6.98
CA ALA A 234 2.99 1.99 -7.09
C ALA A 234 2.86 1.23 -5.78
N HIS A 235 1.91 0.30 -5.70
CA HIS A 235 1.79 -0.69 -4.64
C HIS A 235 1.81 -0.08 -3.23
N LEU A 236 0.87 0.85 -2.95
CA LEU A 236 0.77 1.48 -1.63
C LEU A 236 0.45 0.42 -0.57
N VAL A 237 1.25 0.40 0.50
CA VAL A 237 1.09 -0.48 1.66
C VAL A 237 1.48 0.26 2.94
N GLY A 238 1.25 -0.36 4.10
CA GLY A 238 1.50 0.29 5.39
C GLY A 238 0.35 1.18 5.83
N ALA A 239 0.59 2.04 6.80
CA ALA A 239 -0.38 2.93 7.45
C ALA A 239 -1.32 2.27 8.50
N ALA A 240 -1.24 0.93 8.70
CA ALA A 240 -1.84 0.22 9.84
C ALA A 240 -1.01 -1.02 10.18
N ARG A 241 0.31 -0.83 10.24
CA ARG A 241 1.33 -1.89 10.29
C ARG A 241 1.09 -2.95 11.35
N MET A 242 1.40 -4.22 11.00
CA MET A 242 1.44 -5.32 11.96
C MET A 242 2.74 -5.33 12.76
N GLY A 243 2.67 -5.93 13.96
CA GLY A 243 3.82 -6.16 14.80
C GLY A 243 3.44 -6.91 16.07
N SER A 244 4.44 -7.38 16.80
CA SER A 244 4.26 -8.04 18.10
C SER A 244 4.17 -7.05 19.26
N ASP A 245 4.71 -5.84 19.09
CA ASP A 245 4.67 -4.79 20.10
C ASP A 245 3.50 -3.84 19.81
N PRO A 246 2.47 -3.86 20.68
CA PRO A 246 1.30 -3.01 20.54
C PRO A 246 1.59 -1.51 20.69
N SER A 247 2.74 -1.12 21.24
CA SER A 247 3.11 0.30 21.34
C SER A 247 3.65 0.88 20.03
N SER A 248 3.94 0.03 19.04
CA SER A 248 4.55 0.39 17.76
C SER A 248 3.86 -0.23 16.55
N SER A 249 2.70 -0.85 16.74
CA SER A 249 1.90 -1.48 15.69
C SER A 249 0.41 -1.36 15.97
N VAL A 250 -0.41 -1.51 14.92
CA VAL A 250 -1.88 -1.44 14.99
C VAL A 250 -2.47 -2.83 15.16
N VAL A 251 -1.93 -3.82 14.47
CA VAL A 251 -2.45 -5.19 14.46
C VAL A 251 -1.38 -6.20 14.79
N ASP A 252 -1.82 -7.36 15.30
CA ASP A 252 -0.99 -8.54 15.52
C ASP A 252 -0.75 -9.31 14.20
N LYS A 253 -0.03 -10.44 14.31
CA LYS A 253 0.27 -11.30 13.15
C LYS A 253 -0.95 -11.92 12.45
N PHE A 254 -2.13 -11.85 13.04
CA PHE A 254 -3.39 -12.32 12.47
C PHE A 254 -4.25 -11.18 11.91
N GLY A 255 -3.73 -9.97 11.84
CA GLY A 255 -4.48 -8.79 11.41
C GLY A 255 -5.50 -8.29 12.43
N ARG A 256 -5.50 -8.85 13.66
CA ARG A 256 -6.37 -8.42 14.74
C ARG A 256 -5.78 -7.17 15.39
N THR A 257 -6.57 -6.13 15.62
CA THR A 257 -6.09 -4.93 16.29
C THR A 257 -5.69 -5.25 17.74
N HIS A 258 -4.63 -4.58 18.21
CA HIS A 258 -4.18 -4.75 19.59
C HIS A 258 -5.15 -4.19 20.61
N ASP A 259 -5.87 -3.15 20.23
CA ASP A 259 -6.78 -2.42 21.11
C ASP A 259 -8.17 -3.05 21.20
N ILE A 260 -8.66 -3.70 20.14
CA ILE A 260 -10.05 -4.18 20.02
C ILE A 260 -10.04 -5.58 19.42
N THR A 261 -10.43 -6.60 20.20
CA THR A 261 -10.25 -8.02 19.84
C THR A 261 -11.15 -8.54 18.74
N ASN A 262 -12.25 -7.85 18.42
CA ASN A 262 -13.14 -8.19 17.32
C ASN A 262 -13.06 -7.22 16.12
N LEU A 263 -11.99 -6.43 16.04
CA LEU A 263 -11.68 -5.59 14.90
C LEU A 263 -10.43 -6.13 14.20
N PHE A 264 -10.52 -6.34 12.91
CA PHE A 264 -9.44 -6.88 12.07
C PHE A 264 -9.17 -5.96 10.88
N ILE A 265 -7.92 -5.95 10.42
CA ILE A 265 -7.52 -5.29 9.18
C ILE A 265 -6.92 -6.35 8.26
N CYS A 266 -7.43 -6.42 7.01
CA CYS A 266 -7.18 -7.53 6.10
C CYS A 266 -6.85 -7.02 4.69
N ASP A 267 -5.86 -6.13 4.59
CA ASP A 267 -5.40 -5.54 3.34
C ASP A 267 -3.91 -5.15 3.42
N GLY A 268 -3.40 -4.46 2.40
CA GLY A 268 -1.99 -4.06 2.34
C GLY A 268 -1.57 -3.04 3.40
N SER A 269 -2.50 -2.40 4.12
CA SER A 269 -2.15 -1.45 5.18
C SER A 269 -1.43 -2.09 6.36
N VAL A 270 -1.59 -3.40 6.56
CA VAL A 270 -0.93 -4.13 7.66
C VAL A 270 0.54 -4.44 7.40
N MET A 271 1.05 -4.26 6.19
CA MET A 271 2.43 -4.61 5.87
C MET A 271 3.43 -3.69 6.59
N PRO A 272 4.38 -4.25 7.37
CA PRO A 272 5.38 -3.46 8.09
C PRO A 272 6.57 -3.04 7.21
N THR A 273 6.78 -3.74 6.10
CA THR A 273 7.75 -3.45 5.03
C THR A 273 7.10 -3.74 3.69
N GLN A 274 7.66 -3.20 2.63
CA GLN A 274 7.03 -3.28 1.31
C GLN A 274 7.54 -4.44 0.46
N GLY A 275 8.88 -4.67 0.46
CA GLY A 275 9.55 -5.54 -0.50
C GLY A 275 9.64 -4.92 -1.90
N SER A 276 10.50 -5.50 -2.72
CA SER A 276 10.76 -5.04 -4.10
C SER A 276 9.98 -5.83 -5.15
N ALA A 277 8.89 -6.50 -4.77
CA ALA A 277 8.01 -7.24 -5.67
C ALA A 277 6.55 -6.83 -5.48
N ASN A 278 5.69 -7.21 -6.42
CA ASN A 278 4.27 -6.92 -6.38
C ASN A 278 3.62 -7.57 -5.13
N PRO A 279 2.99 -6.82 -4.21
CA PRO A 279 2.60 -7.33 -2.90
C PRO A 279 1.28 -8.13 -2.89
N GLY A 280 0.57 -8.23 -4.00
CA GLY A 280 -0.78 -8.78 -4.07
C GLY A 280 -0.92 -10.20 -3.51
N LEU A 281 -0.01 -11.12 -3.84
CA LEU A 281 -0.04 -12.50 -3.34
C LEU A 281 0.25 -12.55 -1.83
N THR A 282 1.19 -11.74 -1.33
CA THR A 282 1.48 -11.62 0.10
C THR A 282 0.26 -11.12 0.86
N ILE A 283 -0.41 -10.08 0.35
CA ILE A 283 -1.65 -9.55 0.96
C ILE A 283 -2.73 -10.64 1.02
N GLN A 284 -2.92 -11.41 -0.06
CA GLN A 284 -3.89 -12.51 -0.09
C GLN A 284 -3.52 -13.64 0.89
N ALA A 285 -2.24 -13.98 1.03
CA ALA A 285 -1.78 -14.97 2.00
C ALA A 285 -2.02 -14.51 3.45
N LEU A 286 -1.78 -13.21 3.74
CA LEU A 286 -2.10 -12.63 5.03
C LEU A 286 -3.62 -12.65 5.30
N ALA A 287 -4.43 -12.36 4.29
CA ALA A 287 -5.88 -12.44 4.38
C ALA A 287 -6.38 -13.87 4.66
N ALA A 288 -5.82 -14.86 3.97
CA ALA A 288 -6.12 -16.28 4.22
C ALA A 288 -5.76 -16.68 5.66
N ARG A 289 -4.60 -16.26 6.17
CA ARG A 289 -4.19 -16.50 7.56
C ARG A 289 -5.17 -15.87 8.57
N THR A 290 -5.65 -14.67 8.29
CA THR A 290 -6.67 -14.00 9.12
C THR A 290 -7.98 -14.80 9.11
N ALA A 291 -8.40 -15.30 7.95
CA ALA A 291 -9.60 -16.12 7.82
C ALA A 291 -9.48 -17.45 8.61
N ASP A 292 -8.34 -18.14 8.51
CA ASP A 292 -8.09 -19.37 9.27
C ASP A 292 -8.11 -19.12 10.78
N TYR A 293 -7.53 -17.99 11.22
CA TYR A 293 -7.60 -17.59 12.61
C TYR A 293 -9.03 -17.33 13.08
N LEU A 294 -9.84 -16.61 12.29
CA LEU A 294 -11.24 -16.35 12.57
C LEU A 294 -12.06 -17.65 12.65
N ILE A 295 -11.80 -18.61 11.77
CA ILE A 295 -12.44 -19.93 11.78
C ILE A 295 -12.08 -20.69 13.07
N SER A 296 -10.81 -20.73 13.43
CA SER A 296 -10.31 -21.46 14.60
C SER A 296 -10.72 -20.86 15.94
N GLN A 297 -10.87 -19.52 16.02
CA GLN A 297 -11.17 -18.78 17.23
C GLN A 297 -12.58 -18.17 17.26
N GLY A 298 -13.41 -18.45 16.26
CA GLY A 298 -14.68 -17.77 16.03
C GLY A 298 -15.62 -17.77 17.25
N THR A 299 -15.76 -18.88 17.95
CA THR A 299 -16.61 -18.96 19.15
C THR A 299 -16.14 -17.97 20.23
N ARG A 300 -14.85 -17.87 20.47
CA ARG A 300 -14.28 -16.94 21.44
C ARG A 300 -14.42 -15.49 20.98
N ILE A 301 -14.08 -15.19 19.72
CA ILE A 301 -14.14 -13.84 19.16
C ILE A 301 -15.57 -13.31 19.10
N PHE A 302 -16.54 -14.15 18.65
CA PHE A 302 -17.90 -13.69 18.39
C PHE A 302 -18.83 -13.73 19.61
N ASN A 303 -18.48 -14.48 20.67
CA ASN A 303 -19.33 -14.67 21.86
C ASN A 303 -18.71 -14.16 23.15
N SER A 304 -17.50 -13.57 23.12
CA SER A 304 -16.87 -13.02 24.32
C SER A 304 -17.64 -11.80 24.83
N ASN A 305 -18.00 -11.83 26.11
CA ASN A 305 -18.52 -10.67 26.85
C ASN A 305 -17.42 -10.00 27.70
N GLU A 306 -16.17 -10.45 27.58
CA GLU A 306 -15.05 -9.88 28.32
C GLU A 306 -14.77 -8.45 27.88
N ARG A 307 -14.47 -7.61 28.86
CA ARG A 307 -14.05 -6.21 28.61
C ARG A 307 -12.70 -6.22 27.90
N ASP A 308 -12.62 -5.55 26.79
CA ASP A 308 -11.48 -5.61 25.85
C ASP A 308 -10.64 -4.33 25.83
N MET A 309 -10.96 -3.39 26.73
CA MET A 309 -10.20 -2.15 26.83
C MET A 309 -8.78 -2.41 27.34
N THR A 310 -7.81 -2.24 26.48
CA THR A 310 -6.41 -2.14 26.92
C THR A 310 -6.18 -0.76 27.53
N THR A 311 -5.42 -0.72 28.61
CA THR A 311 -4.97 0.56 29.20
C THR A 311 -4.26 1.40 28.14
N PRO A 312 -4.50 2.73 28.05
CA PRO A 312 -3.76 3.58 27.13
C PRO A 312 -2.25 3.36 27.32
N ARG A 313 -1.57 3.06 26.23
CA ARG A 313 -0.15 2.70 26.27
C ARG A 313 0.70 3.94 26.10
N ILE A 314 1.69 4.08 26.96
CA ILE A 314 2.69 5.15 26.84
C ILE A 314 3.48 4.91 25.55
N ARG A 315 3.47 5.89 24.66
CA ARG A 315 4.28 5.88 23.43
C ARG A 315 5.76 5.74 23.78
N ARG A 316 6.41 4.69 23.25
CA ARG A 316 7.88 4.63 23.23
C ARG A 316 8.37 5.42 22.00
N GLU A 317 9.32 6.29 22.18
CA GLU A 317 10.03 6.89 21.06
C GLU A 317 10.67 5.76 20.23
N LEU A 318 10.28 5.68 18.97
CA LEU A 318 10.92 4.76 18.04
C LEU A 318 12.27 5.34 17.64
N ALA A 319 13.29 4.49 17.57
CA ALA A 319 14.60 4.89 17.07
C ALA A 319 14.46 5.50 15.67
N PRO A 320 15.20 6.59 15.37
CA PRO A 320 15.14 7.22 14.06
C PRO A 320 15.45 6.20 12.95
N PRO A 321 14.81 6.30 11.79
CA PRO A 321 15.00 5.38 10.66
C PRO A 321 16.45 5.26 10.18
N GLU A 322 17.29 6.27 10.40
CA GLU A 322 18.72 6.25 10.05
C GLU A 322 19.50 5.15 10.78
N THR A 323 18.97 4.60 11.87
CA THR A 323 19.58 3.48 12.59
C THR A 323 19.20 2.12 12.00
N TRP A 324 18.20 2.05 11.11
CA TRP A 324 17.60 0.80 10.61
C TRP A 324 18.42 0.12 9.50
N GLY A 325 19.47 0.73 9.01
CA GLY A 325 20.37 0.14 8.01
C GLY A 325 21.66 -0.46 8.57
N LYS A 326 21.97 -0.20 9.84
CA LYS A 326 23.21 -0.69 10.47
C LYS A 326 22.89 -1.86 11.39
N GLY A 327 23.09 -3.09 10.91
CA GLY A 327 23.05 -4.28 11.75
C GLY A 327 21.72 -5.03 11.80
N VAL A 328 20.93 -5.05 10.74
CA VAL A 328 19.78 -5.95 10.66
C VAL A 328 20.30 -7.38 10.56
N PRO A 329 20.02 -8.28 11.54
CA PRO A 329 20.38 -9.69 11.42
C PRO A 329 19.70 -10.26 10.16
N ARG A 330 20.46 -11.00 9.36
CA ARG A 330 19.87 -11.80 8.28
C ARG A 330 18.87 -12.76 8.93
N LEU A 331 17.59 -12.59 8.62
CA LEU A 331 16.62 -13.65 8.88
C LEU A 331 17.05 -14.84 8.01
N ARG A 332 17.55 -15.89 8.66
CA ARG A 332 17.80 -17.18 8.02
C ARG A 332 16.49 -17.91 7.77
#